data_4accd890659ce7fbce4caf1772451579
#
_entry.id   4accd890659ce7fbce4caf1772451579
#
_cell.length_a   1.000
_cell.length_b   1.000
_cell.length_c   1.000
_cell.angle_alpha   90.00
_cell.angle_beta   90.00
_cell.angle_gamma   90.00
#
_symmetry.space_group_name_H-M   'P 1'
#
loop_
_entity.id
_entity.type
_entity.pdbx_description
1 polymer ?
#
loop_
_entity_poly.entity_id
_entity_poly.type
_entity_poly.pdbx_seq_one_letter_code
_entity_poly.pdbx_strand_id
1 'polypeptide(L)'
;MSTLTLALVQSSLHWLDKNANLAHFTEQLNGLKEQVDLIVLPETFATGFAINLDCSEPEQGEVLSWLKATAKQKNAVVAGSVLVVKGDKKANRFYWAWPNGEVKYYDKRHLFCLGNEGNFVAAGTQREIFTINDFRILPQVCYDLRFPVFQRNCNDYDVMINVANWPAARRHVWDTLLKARAMENLCYVAGVNRIGADGNDVAHSGGTAVYDFKGDTLAALEDNQSGIIIKRLEKSPLDDFRKAFPAHLDADQFQLL
;
A
#
# COMPACT_ATOMS: atom_id res chain seq x y z
N MET A 1 -4.44 -4.80 25.20
CA MET A 1 -3.30 -4.81 24.26
C MET A 1 -3.79 -4.22 22.94
N SER A 2 -3.06 -3.30 22.37
CA SER A 2 -3.46 -2.66 21.11
C SER A 2 -3.22 -3.62 19.94
N THR A 3 -4.20 -3.69 19.02
CA THR A 3 -4.17 -4.56 17.85
C THR A 3 -4.60 -3.80 16.61
N LEU A 4 -4.13 -4.26 15.44
CA LEU A 4 -4.52 -3.76 14.13
C LEU A 4 -4.83 -4.94 13.22
N THR A 5 -6.08 -5.05 12.78
CA THR A 5 -6.52 -6.12 11.87
C THR A 5 -6.56 -5.59 10.44
N LEU A 6 -5.72 -6.17 9.59
CA LEU A 6 -5.58 -5.82 8.18
C LEU A 6 -6.43 -6.74 7.30
N ALA A 7 -7.01 -6.20 6.23
CA ALA A 7 -7.51 -6.93 5.08
C ALA A 7 -6.75 -6.47 3.83
N LEU A 8 -5.90 -7.32 3.27
CA LEU A 8 -5.04 -7.03 2.12
C LEU A 8 -5.58 -7.71 0.89
N VAL A 9 -5.92 -6.95 -0.15
CA VAL A 9 -6.62 -7.47 -1.33
C VAL A 9 -5.63 -7.72 -2.47
N GLN A 10 -5.48 -8.97 -2.88
CA GLN A 10 -4.79 -9.36 -4.12
C GLN A 10 -5.84 -9.65 -5.19
N SER A 11 -5.80 -8.92 -6.29
CA SER A 11 -6.78 -9.06 -7.36
C SER A 11 -6.23 -8.69 -8.72
N SER A 12 -6.87 -9.18 -9.79
CA SER A 12 -6.72 -8.64 -11.12
C SER A 12 -7.38 -7.27 -11.23
N LEU A 13 -6.92 -6.46 -12.17
CA LEU A 13 -7.51 -5.15 -12.46
C LEU A 13 -8.00 -5.13 -13.91
N HIS A 14 -9.19 -4.58 -14.12
CA HIS A 14 -9.72 -4.27 -15.45
C HIS A 14 -9.01 -3.03 -15.97
N TRP A 15 -8.24 -3.19 -17.04
CA TRP A 15 -7.43 -2.11 -17.59
C TRP A 15 -8.30 -0.95 -18.08
N LEU A 16 -8.07 0.25 -17.53
CA LEU A 16 -8.81 1.50 -17.84
C LEU A 16 -10.30 1.49 -17.53
N ASP A 17 -10.86 0.41 -17.00
CA ASP A 17 -12.28 0.32 -16.69
C ASP A 17 -12.51 0.55 -15.18
N LYS A 18 -12.62 1.82 -14.83
CA LYS A 18 -12.89 2.26 -13.45
C LYS A 18 -14.15 1.62 -12.89
N ASN A 19 -15.24 1.62 -13.66
CA ASN A 19 -16.52 1.13 -13.17
C ASN A 19 -16.49 -0.37 -12.90
N ALA A 20 -15.88 -1.15 -13.81
CA ALA A 20 -15.68 -2.58 -13.58
C ALA A 20 -14.80 -2.85 -12.36
N ASN A 21 -13.73 -2.08 -12.16
CA ASN A 21 -12.86 -2.22 -10.98
C ASN A 21 -13.61 -1.89 -9.68
N LEU A 22 -14.34 -0.78 -9.61
CA LEU A 22 -15.11 -0.42 -8.42
C LEU A 22 -16.20 -1.45 -8.10
N ALA A 23 -16.90 -1.96 -9.12
CA ALA A 23 -17.90 -3.02 -8.94
C ALA A 23 -17.25 -4.31 -8.42
N HIS A 24 -16.12 -4.71 -9.03
CA HIS A 24 -15.36 -5.91 -8.65
C HIS A 24 -14.87 -5.85 -7.18
N PHE A 25 -14.26 -4.73 -6.76
CA PHE A 25 -13.84 -4.57 -5.37
C PHE A 25 -15.03 -4.48 -4.41
N THR A 26 -16.16 -3.88 -4.83
CA THR A 26 -17.38 -3.87 -4.04
C THR A 26 -17.86 -5.30 -3.76
N GLU A 27 -17.90 -6.16 -4.78
CA GLU A 27 -18.29 -7.56 -4.64
C GLU A 27 -17.35 -8.33 -3.71
N GLN A 28 -16.02 -8.22 -3.94
CA GLN A 28 -15.01 -8.86 -3.08
C GLN A 28 -15.15 -8.43 -1.62
N LEU A 29 -15.30 -7.13 -1.37
CA LEU A 29 -15.40 -6.60 -0.01
C LEU A 29 -16.78 -6.94 0.62
N ASN A 30 -17.85 -7.09 -0.15
CA ASN A 30 -19.11 -7.58 0.39
C ASN A 30 -19.01 -9.01 0.92
N GLY A 31 -18.10 -9.82 0.36
CA GLY A 31 -17.76 -11.14 0.86
C GLY A 31 -16.97 -11.14 2.17
N LEU A 32 -16.35 -10.03 2.56
CA LEU A 32 -15.60 -9.89 3.80
C LEU A 32 -16.55 -9.81 4.99
N LYS A 33 -16.57 -10.86 5.82
CA LYS A 33 -17.45 -11.00 7.00
C LYS A 33 -16.78 -10.57 8.29
N GLU A 34 -15.45 -10.65 8.34
CA GLU A 34 -14.66 -10.29 9.50
C GLU A 34 -14.60 -8.78 9.70
N GLN A 35 -14.66 -8.36 10.96
CA GLN A 35 -14.41 -6.97 11.31
C GLN A 35 -12.90 -6.71 11.23
N VAL A 36 -12.54 -5.69 10.45
CA VAL A 36 -11.14 -5.27 10.26
C VAL A 36 -10.98 -3.79 10.55
N ASP A 37 -9.75 -3.35 10.80
CA ASP A 37 -9.45 -1.94 11.06
C ASP A 37 -9.03 -1.20 9.79
N LEU A 38 -8.36 -1.93 8.86
CA LEU A 38 -7.81 -1.36 7.63
C LEU A 38 -7.95 -2.34 6.47
N ILE A 39 -8.54 -1.87 5.37
CA ILE A 39 -8.62 -2.55 4.08
C ILE A 39 -7.64 -1.88 3.12
N VAL A 40 -6.76 -2.65 2.46
CA VAL A 40 -5.75 -2.13 1.53
C VAL A 40 -5.94 -2.73 0.16
N LEU A 41 -6.12 -1.86 -0.84
CA LEU A 41 -6.26 -2.18 -2.25
C LEU A 41 -4.92 -1.97 -2.99
N PRO A 42 -4.69 -2.62 -4.15
CA PRO A 42 -3.48 -2.45 -4.94
C PRO A 42 -3.22 -1.00 -5.41
N GLU A 43 -2.01 -0.76 -5.93
CA GLU A 43 -1.66 0.48 -6.61
C GLU A 43 -2.57 0.73 -7.83
N THR A 44 -3.03 1.97 -8.01
CA THR A 44 -3.89 2.40 -9.12
C THR A 44 -5.06 1.45 -9.37
N PHE A 45 -5.70 1.00 -8.28
CA PHE A 45 -6.68 -0.08 -8.29
C PHE A 45 -7.88 0.18 -9.21
N ALA A 46 -8.18 1.44 -9.51
CA ALA A 46 -9.31 1.82 -10.35
C ALA A 46 -9.02 1.73 -11.86
N THR A 47 -7.74 1.79 -12.28
CA THR A 47 -7.39 1.92 -13.71
C THR A 47 -6.27 0.98 -14.18
N GLY A 48 -5.50 0.40 -13.23
CA GLY A 48 -4.18 -0.14 -13.52
C GLY A 48 -3.13 0.97 -13.69
N PHE A 49 -1.88 0.59 -13.92
CA PHE A 49 -0.75 1.53 -14.03
C PHE A 49 -0.68 2.19 -15.43
N ALA A 50 -1.75 2.88 -15.80
CA ALA A 50 -1.94 3.53 -17.11
C ALA A 50 -1.53 5.02 -17.08
N ILE A 51 -0.35 5.32 -16.56
CA ILE A 51 0.14 6.68 -16.26
C ILE A 51 0.18 7.62 -17.48
N ASN A 52 0.42 7.08 -18.66
CA ASN A 52 0.52 7.83 -19.93
C ASN A 52 -0.82 8.04 -20.63
N LEU A 53 -1.91 7.46 -20.12
CA LEU A 53 -3.25 7.57 -20.70
C LEU A 53 -4.12 8.54 -19.90
N ASP A 54 -5.16 9.04 -20.53
CA ASP A 54 -6.11 9.96 -19.89
C ASP A 54 -7.12 9.18 -19.03
N CYS A 55 -6.70 8.84 -17.81
CA CYS A 55 -7.48 8.06 -16.85
C CYS A 55 -7.40 8.61 -15.42
N SER A 56 -6.87 9.82 -15.26
CA SER A 56 -6.77 10.46 -13.94
C SER A 56 -8.10 11.05 -13.50
N GLU A 57 -8.35 10.97 -12.21
CA GLU A 57 -9.54 11.56 -11.58
C GLU A 57 -9.26 12.97 -11.03
N PRO A 58 -10.28 13.83 -10.92
CA PRO A 58 -10.20 15.00 -10.04
C PRO A 58 -9.87 14.56 -8.60
N GLU A 59 -9.26 15.42 -7.79
CA GLU A 59 -8.95 15.12 -6.38
C GLU A 59 -10.19 14.69 -5.57
N GLN A 60 -11.36 15.25 -5.88
CA GLN A 60 -12.65 14.90 -5.29
C GLN A 60 -13.51 14.06 -6.25
N GLY A 61 -12.86 13.13 -6.96
CA GLY A 61 -13.49 12.30 -7.97
C GLY A 61 -14.34 11.16 -7.40
N GLU A 62 -14.85 10.35 -8.33
CA GLU A 62 -15.75 9.23 -8.02
C GLU A 62 -15.06 8.14 -7.21
N VAL A 63 -13.77 7.85 -7.52
CA VAL A 63 -13.01 6.83 -6.79
C VAL A 63 -12.83 7.21 -5.32
N LEU A 64 -12.53 8.48 -5.02
CA LEU A 64 -12.47 8.93 -3.64
C LEU A 64 -13.84 8.85 -2.94
N SER A 65 -14.91 9.18 -3.66
CA SER A 65 -16.27 9.04 -3.12
C SER A 65 -16.61 7.59 -2.80
N TRP A 66 -16.22 6.66 -3.66
CA TRP A 66 -16.35 5.23 -3.42
C TRP A 66 -15.53 4.74 -2.21
N LEU A 67 -14.27 5.20 -2.06
CA LEU A 67 -13.42 4.88 -0.90
C LEU A 67 -14.11 5.32 0.40
N LYS A 68 -14.63 6.55 0.46
CA LYS A 68 -15.37 7.08 1.63
C LYS A 68 -16.63 6.27 1.94
N ALA A 69 -17.42 5.95 0.92
CA ALA A 69 -18.64 5.16 1.08
C ALA A 69 -18.33 3.75 1.61
N THR A 70 -17.30 3.11 1.04
CA THR A 70 -16.83 1.79 1.47
C THR A 70 -16.29 1.81 2.89
N ALA A 71 -15.51 2.83 3.26
CA ALA A 71 -14.99 2.99 4.61
C ALA A 71 -16.12 3.12 5.65
N LYS A 72 -17.13 3.91 5.33
CA LYS A 72 -18.34 4.04 6.17
C LYS A 72 -19.09 2.73 6.29
N GLN A 73 -19.32 2.03 5.16
CA GLN A 73 -20.07 0.76 5.11
C GLN A 73 -19.37 -0.34 5.90
N LYS A 74 -18.05 -0.44 5.77
CA LYS A 74 -17.23 -1.49 6.43
C LYS A 74 -16.82 -1.13 7.85
N ASN A 75 -17.08 0.11 8.27
CA ASN A 75 -16.57 0.66 9.53
C ASN A 75 -15.07 0.41 9.72
N ALA A 76 -14.30 0.60 8.65
CA ALA A 76 -12.86 0.38 8.57
C ALA A 76 -12.21 1.47 7.74
N VAL A 77 -10.92 1.75 7.96
CA VAL A 77 -10.16 2.59 7.03
C VAL A 77 -10.02 1.84 5.71
N VAL A 78 -10.26 2.50 4.58
CA VAL A 78 -10.03 1.94 3.24
C VAL A 78 -8.95 2.72 2.54
N ALA A 79 -7.90 2.02 2.10
CA ALA A 79 -6.74 2.61 1.47
C ALA A 79 -6.47 1.99 0.09
N GLY A 80 -6.15 2.84 -0.89
CA GLY A 80 -5.79 2.43 -2.24
C GLY A 80 -5.21 3.59 -3.03
N SER A 81 -4.27 3.33 -3.96
CA SER A 81 -3.74 4.44 -4.75
C SER A 81 -4.53 4.68 -6.03
N VAL A 82 -4.58 5.92 -6.45
CA VAL A 82 -5.37 6.45 -7.56
C VAL A 82 -4.54 7.46 -8.34
N LEU A 83 -4.65 7.46 -9.67
CA LEU A 83 -4.11 8.52 -10.49
C LEU A 83 -5.04 9.73 -10.43
N VAL A 84 -4.56 10.85 -9.88
CA VAL A 84 -5.34 12.08 -9.75
C VAL A 84 -4.68 13.24 -10.52
N VAL A 85 -5.49 14.18 -10.99
CA VAL A 85 -5.01 15.41 -11.62
C VAL A 85 -4.25 16.26 -10.59
N LYS A 86 -3.05 16.73 -10.93
CA LYS A 86 -2.23 17.61 -10.09
C LYS A 86 -1.53 18.64 -10.97
N GLY A 87 -2.16 19.81 -11.13
CA GLY A 87 -1.68 20.83 -12.04
C GLY A 87 -1.71 20.34 -13.50
N ASP A 88 -0.57 20.43 -14.19
CA ASP A 88 -0.36 19.95 -15.56
C ASP A 88 0.06 18.45 -15.64
N LYS A 89 0.21 17.79 -14.50
CA LYS A 89 0.56 16.37 -14.37
C LYS A 89 -0.50 15.62 -13.57
N LYS A 90 -0.21 14.36 -13.30
CA LYS A 90 -0.94 13.49 -12.37
C LYS A 90 -0.16 13.34 -11.08
N ALA A 91 -0.81 12.86 -10.02
CA ALA A 91 -0.16 12.25 -8.87
C ALA A 91 -0.63 10.80 -8.75
N ASN A 92 0.28 9.89 -8.39
CA ASN A 92 -0.07 8.56 -7.93
C ASN A 92 -0.31 8.69 -6.42
N ARG A 93 -1.57 8.91 -6.06
CA ARG A 93 -2.00 9.29 -4.71
C ARG A 93 -2.56 8.11 -3.97
N PHE A 94 -1.92 7.72 -2.87
CA PHE A 94 -2.38 6.69 -1.98
C PHE A 94 -3.33 7.31 -0.95
N TYR A 95 -4.63 7.21 -1.21
CA TYR A 95 -5.69 7.69 -0.33
C TYR A 95 -5.93 6.72 0.83
N TRP A 96 -6.29 7.31 1.97
CA TRP A 96 -6.72 6.64 3.18
C TRP A 96 -7.99 7.32 3.64
N ALA A 97 -9.13 6.63 3.56
CA ALA A 97 -10.45 7.14 3.92
C ALA A 97 -10.92 6.48 5.22
N TRP A 98 -11.21 7.29 6.22
CA TRP A 98 -11.73 6.83 7.51
C TRP A 98 -13.26 6.73 7.49
N PRO A 99 -13.87 5.88 8.37
CA PRO A 99 -15.33 5.73 8.48
C PRO A 99 -16.06 7.05 8.80
N ASN A 100 -15.40 7.96 9.51
CA ASN A 100 -15.93 9.27 9.87
C ASN A 100 -15.92 10.30 8.71
N GLY A 101 -15.39 9.91 7.54
CA GLY A 101 -15.28 10.75 6.35
C GLY A 101 -13.96 11.53 6.25
N GLU A 102 -13.08 11.46 7.26
CA GLU A 102 -11.71 11.99 7.17
C GLU A 102 -10.96 11.30 6.04
N VAL A 103 -10.11 12.06 5.33
CA VAL A 103 -9.24 11.54 4.27
C VAL A 103 -7.84 12.09 4.48
N LYS A 104 -6.87 11.18 4.45
CA LYS A 104 -5.44 11.53 4.33
C LYS A 104 -4.90 10.89 3.07
N TYR A 105 -3.73 11.34 2.61
CA TYR A 105 -3.10 10.76 1.43
C TYR A 105 -1.59 10.91 1.47
N TYR A 106 -0.94 10.06 0.70
CA TYR A 106 0.48 10.11 0.38
C TYR A 106 0.63 10.11 -1.13
N ASP A 107 1.32 11.10 -1.70
CA ASP A 107 1.69 11.11 -3.12
C ASP A 107 3.02 10.38 -3.29
N LYS A 108 3.08 9.38 -4.17
CA LYS A 108 4.26 8.57 -4.47
C LYS A 108 5.48 9.45 -4.71
N ARG A 109 6.56 9.22 -3.94
CA ARG A 109 7.78 10.02 -4.04
C ARG A 109 8.69 9.54 -5.15
N HIS A 110 8.94 8.24 -5.25
CA HIS A 110 9.91 7.70 -6.20
C HIS A 110 9.19 7.19 -7.45
N LEU A 111 9.38 7.93 -8.54
CA LEU A 111 8.75 7.61 -9.81
C LEU A 111 9.57 6.59 -10.60
N PHE A 112 8.90 5.64 -11.23
CA PHE A 112 9.53 4.53 -11.95
C PHE A 112 10.18 5.02 -13.24
N CYS A 113 11.51 5.16 -13.25
CA CYS A 113 12.27 5.75 -14.35
C CYS A 113 12.18 4.93 -15.65
N LEU A 114 12.25 3.60 -15.57
CA LEU A 114 12.12 2.74 -16.77
C LEU A 114 10.73 2.82 -17.44
N GLY A 115 9.71 3.19 -16.68
CA GLY A 115 8.35 3.46 -17.19
C GLY A 115 8.14 4.91 -17.60
N ASN A 116 9.18 5.77 -17.55
CA ASN A 116 9.08 7.20 -17.81
C ASN A 116 7.98 7.89 -16.97
N GLU A 117 7.69 7.37 -15.78
CA GLU A 117 6.59 7.86 -14.92
C GLU A 117 6.70 9.37 -14.67
N GLY A 118 7.92 9.89 -14.49
CA GLY A 118 8.18 11.31 -14.24
C GLY A 118 7.76 12.26 -15.36
N ASN A 119 7.50 11.76 -16.58
CA ASN A 119 6.98 12.57 -17.66
C ASN A 119 5.48 12.91 -17.46
N PHE A 120 4.74 12.05 -16.77
CA PHE A 120 3.28 12.12 -16.61
C PHE A 120 2.84 12.38 -15.17
N VAL A 121 3.66 11.96 -14.19
CA VAL A 121 3.33 12.00 -12.76
C VAL A 121 4.30 12.95 -12.06
N ALA A 122 3.78 13.77 -11.16
CA ALA A 122 4.57 14.60 -10.26
C ALA A 122 4.95 13.80 -9.01
N ALA A 123 6.21 13.86 -8.61
CA ALA A 123 6.68 13.24 -7.38
C ALA A 123 6.06 13.91 -6.14
N GLY A 124 5.73 13.09 -5.12
CA GLY A 124 5.42 13.57 -3.79
C GLY A 124 6.66 14.14 -3.10
N THR A 125 6.45 15.07 -2.18
CA THR A 125 7.54 15.71 -1.41
C THR A 125 7.50 15.39 0.07
N GLN A 126 6.35 14.89 0.56
CA GLN A 126 6.13 14.64 1.98
C GLN A 126 6.33 13.16 2.31
N ARG A 127 6.86 12.89 3.49
CA ARG A 127 6.87 11.58 4.12
C ARG A 127 5.78 11.58 5.18
N GLU A 128 4.74 10.80 4.95
CA GLU A 128 3.55 10.79 5.78
C GLU A 128 3.57 9.61 6.74
N ILE A 129 3.04 9.80 7.94
CA ILE A 129 2.75 8.74 8.91
C ILE A 129 1.29 8.88 9.33
N PHE A 130 0.53 7.80 9.17
CA PHE A 130 -0.87 7.75 9.59
C PHE A 130 -1.03 6.91 10.84
N THR A 131 -2.05 7.22 11.65
CA THR A 131 -2.33 6.45 12.86
C THR A 131 -3.71 5.80 12.76
N ILE A 132 -3.75 4.50 13.00
CA ILE A 132 -4.98 3.73 13.18
C ILE A 132 -4.83 2.96 14.48
N ASN A 133 -5.79 3.12 15.40
CA ASN A 133 -5.66 2.68 16.77
C ASN A 133 -4.35 3.26 17.35
N ASP A 134 -3.48 2.46 17.93
CA ASP A 134 -2.17 2.90 18.42
C ASP A 134 -1.00 2.54 17.49
N PHE A 135 -1.30 2.15 16.24
CA PHE A 135 -0.28 1.83 15.24
C PHE A 135 0.00 3.02 14.34
N ARG A 136 1.27 3.38 14.24
CA ARG A 136 1.79 4.37 13.30
C ARG A 136 2.18 3.65 12.01
N ILE A 137 1.71 4.14 10.88
CA ILE A 137 1.79 3.44 9.59
C ILE A 137 2.47 4.33 8.57
N LEU A 138 3.54 3.82 7.95
CA LEU A 138 4.22 4.44 6.81
C LEU A 138 3.59 3.93 5.51
N PRO A 139 2.84 4.77 4.75
CA PRO A 139 2.34 4.41 3.42
C PRO A 139 3.45 4.51 2.38
N GLN A 140 3.51 3.54 1.47
CA GLN A 140 4.46 3.49 0.37
C GLN A 140 3.79 2.99 -0.91
N VAL A 141 4.30 3.39 -2.07
CA VAL A 141 3.75 2.99 -3.36
C VAL A 141 4.84 2.39 -4.24
N CYS A 142 4.75 1.10 -4.51
CA CYS A 142 5.47 0.33 -5.51
C CYS A 142 7.00 0.61 -5.52
N TYR A 143 7.47 1.45 -6.41
CA TYR A 143 8.89 1.75 -6.61
C TYR A 143 9.56 2.37 -5.39
N ASP A 144 8.79 3.00 -4.48
CA ASP A 144 9.30 3.48 -3.19
C ASP A 144 10.04 2.38 -2.41
N LEU A 145 9.61 1.12 -2.56
CA LEU A 145 10.22 -0.04 -1.89
C LEU A 145 11.74 -0.17 -2.12
N ARG A 146 12.26 0.39 -3.22
CA ARG A 146 13.69 0.34 -3.56
C ARG A 146 14.56 1.35 -2.82
N PHE A 147 13.96 2.29 -2.09
CA PHE A 147 14.67 3.44 -1.52
C PHE A 147 14.71 3.40 0.01
N PRO A 148 15.68 2.66 0.62
CA PRO A 148 15.72 2.42 2.06
C PRO A 148 15.88 3.68 2.90
N VAL A 149 16.56 4.70 2.40
CA VAL A 149 16.78 5.95 3.15
C VAL A 149 15.45 6.66 3.45
N PHE A 150 14.54 6.73 2.45
CA PHE A 150 13.21 7.34 2.64
C PHE A 150 12.34 6.54 3.61
N GLN A 151 12.55 5.22 3.67
CA GLN A 151 11.80 4.30 4.49
C GLN A 151 12.40 4.08 5.87
N ARG A 152 13.59 4.63 6.14
CA ARG A 152 14.28 4.41 7.42
C ARG A 152 13.38 4.79 8.59
N ASN A 153 13.21 3.84 9.50
CA ASN A 153 12.44 4.04 10.71
C ASN A 153 13.27 4.79 11.77
N CYS A 154 12.92 6.04 11.98
CA CYS A 154 13.47 6.86 13.07
C CYS A 154 12.64 6.71 14.35
N ASN A 155 12.14 5.51 14.62
CA ASN A 155 11.21 5.18 15.70
C ASN A 155 9.85 5.92 15.57
N ASP A 156 9.43 6.17 14.34
CA ASP A 156 8.24 6.96 14.01
C ASP A 156 7.10 6.14 13.39
N TYR A 157 7.34 4.85 13.05
CA TYR A 157 6.27 3.97 12.61
C TYR A 157 6.43 2.53 13.10
N ASP A 158 5.34 1.77 13.07
CA ASP A 158 5.20 0.41 13.55
C ASP A 158 4.88 -0.58 12.44
N VAL A 159 4.24 -0.08 11.37
CA VAL A 159 3.87 -0.84 10.18
C VAL A 159 4.26 -0.06 8.94
N MET A 160 4.86 -0.70 7.95
CA MET A 160 5.00 -0.17 6.60
C MET A 160 4.02 -0.89 5.67
N ILE A 161 3.27 -0.14 4.86
CA ILE A 161 2.35 -0.71 3.86
C ILE A 161 2.78 -0.22 2.48
N ASN A 162 3.07 -1.16 1.58
CA ASN A 162 3.42 -0.87 0.19
C ASN A 162 2.40 -1.49 -0.76
N VAL A 163 1.75 -0.67 -1.58
CA VAL A 163 0.83 -1.12 -2.64
C VAL A 163 1.49 -1.04 -4.00
N ALA A 164 1.22 -2.00 -4.90
CA ALA A 164 1.99 -2.09 -6.15
C ALA A 164 1.23 -2.66 -7.35
N ASN A 165 1.74 -2.28 -8.55
CA ASN A 165 1.70 -3.05 -9.79
C ASN A 165 3.13 -3.57 -10.04
N TRP A 166 3.57 -4.54 -9.26
CA TRP A 166 4.93 -5.07 -9.34
C TRP A 166 4.99 -6.27 -10.28
N PRO A 167 5.75 -6.17 -11.40
CA PRO A 167 5.77 -7.22 -12.42
C PRO A 167 6.33 -8.56 -11.92
N ALA A 168 5.77 -9.65 -12.43
CA ALA A 168 6.20 -11.02 -12.14
C ALA A 168 7.69 -11.26 -12.41
N ALA A 169 8.22 -10.67 -13.49
CA ALA A 169 9.65 -10.77 -13.83
C ALA A 169 10.61 -10.25 -12.76
N ARG A 170 10.12 -9.44 -11.83
CA ARG A 170 10.88 -8.88 -10.70
C ARG A 170 10.32 -9.30 -9.33
N ARG A 171 9.52 -10.37 -9.28
CA ARG A 171 8.85 -10.85 -8.07
C ARG A 171 9.83 -11.10 -6.91
N HIS A 172 10.96 -11.78 -7.18
CA HIS A 172 11.97 -12.06 -6.16
C HIS A 172 12.51 -10.79 -5.47
N VAL A 173 12.56 -9.67 -6.20
CA VAL A 173 13.00 -8.37 -5.62
C VAL A 173 11.94 -7.84 -4.67
N TRP A 174 10.65 -7.96 -5.03
CA TRP A 174 9.52 -7.59 -4.19
C TRP A 174 9.54 -8.33 -2.85
N ASP A 175 9.62 -9.66 -2.91
CA ASP A 175 9.63 -10.50 -1.71
C ASP A 175 10.85 -10.23 -0.82
N THR A 176 12.03 -10.09 -1.42
CA THR A 176 13.28 -9.82 -0.71
C THR A 176 13.25 -8.46 -0.03
N LEU A 177 12.83 -7.41 -0.75
CA LEU A 177 12.85 -6.05 -0.20
C LEU A 177 11.79 -5.86 0.89
N LEU A 178 10.60 -6.44 0.78
CA LEU A 178 9.61 -6.36 1.85
C LEU A 178 10.15 -6.97 3.16
N LYS A 179 10.78 -8.14 3.08
CA LYS A 179 11.44 -8.76 4.25
C LYS A 179 12.58 -7.92 4.80
N ALA A 180 13.42 -7.38 3.92
CA ALA A 180 14.54 -6.53 4.32
C ALA A 180 14.02 -5.29 5.07
N ARG A 181 12.95 -4.63 4.56
CA ARG A 181 12.35 -3.48 5.23
C ARG A 181 11.81 -3.81 6.61
N ALA A 182 11.23 -4.99 6.80
CA ALA A 182 10.74 -5.44 8.10
C ALA A 182 11.88 -5.58 9.12
N MET A 183 12.95 -6.27 8.72
CA MET A 183 14.11 -6.56 9.59
C MET A 183 14.91 -5.32 9.94
N GLU A 184 15.29 -4.50 8.92
CA GLU A 184 16.16 -3.34 9.13
C GLU A 184 15.47 -2.19 9.87
N ASN A 185 14.13 -2.13 9.81
CA ASN A 185 13.32 -1.09 10.43
C ASN A 185 12.60 -1.56 11.71
N LEU A 186 12.77 -2.81 12.12
CA LEU A 186 12.14 -3.42 13.28
C LEU A 186 10.63 -3.10 13.31
N CYS A 187 9.93 -3.41 12.21
CA CYS A 187 8.50 -3.11 12.04
C CYS A 187 7.77 -4.23 11.31
N TYR A 188 6.45 -4.25 11.41
CA TYR A 188 5.65 -5.07 10.51
C TYR A 188 5.69 -4.48 9.09
N VAL A 189 5.66 -5.35 8.07
CA VAL A 189 5.57 -4.93 6.67
C VAL A 189 4.45 -5.67 5.98
N ALA A 190 3.55 -4.94 5.31
CA ALA A 190 2.50 -5.48 4.47
C ALA A 190 2.71 -5.01 3.03
N GLY A 191 2.88 -5.95 2.12
CA GLY A 191 2.91 -5.70 0.69
C GLY A 191 1.60 -6.12 0.05
N VAL A 192 1.03 -5.27 -0.81
CA VAL A 192 -0.19 -5.55 -1.58
C VAL A 192 0.10 -5.38 -3.06
N ASN A 193 0.02 -6.46 -3.82
CA ASN A 193 0.28 -6.44 -5.25
C ASN A 193 -0.89 -7.03 -6.02
N ARG A 194 -1.08 -6.58 -7.26
CA ARG A 194 -2.06 -7.14 -8.18
C ARG A 194 -1.60 -8.47 -8.80
N ILE A 195 -2.54 -9.17 -9.45
CA ILE A 195 -2.30 -10.31 -10.34
C ILE A 195 -2.79 -10.02 -11.77
N GLY A 196 -2.52 -10.96 -12.69
CA GLY A 196 -2.94 -10.90 -14.09
C GLY A 196 -2.07 -10.00 -14.95
N ALA A 197 -2.34 -9.96 -16.24
CA ALA A 197 -1.67 -9.06 -17.18
C ALA A 197 -2.29 -7.65 -17.14
N ASP A 198 -1.50 -6.62 -17.43
CA ASP A 198 -2.01 -5.28 -17.69
C ASP A 198 -2.26 -5.06 -19.20
N GLY A 199 -2.70 -3.84 -19.57
CA GLY A 199 -2.97 -3.50 -20.97
C GLY A 199 -1.73 -3.39 -21.87
N ASN A 200 -0.52 -3.58 -21.32
CA ASN A 200 0.75 -3.67 -22.03
C ASN A 200 1.33 -5.09 -21.99
N ASP A 201 0.50 -6.10 -21.69
CA ASP A 201 0.88 -7.50 -21.55
C ASP A 201 1.95 -7.79 -20.47
N VAL A 202 2.11 -6.87 -19.51
CA VAL A 202 3.02 -7.10 -18.38
C VAL A 202 2.33 -7.98 -17.35
N ALA A 203 2.89 -9.18 -17.13
CA ALA A 203 2.36 -10.13 -16.15
C ALA A 203 2.68 -9.71 -14.71
N HIS A 204 1.72 -9.91 -13.82
CA HIS A 204 1.80 -9.68 -12.37
C HIS A 204 1.36 -10.96 -11.66
N SER A 205 2.18 -11.49 -10.75
CA SER A 205 1.94 -12.76 -10.06
C SER A 205 1.40 -12.61 -8.63
N GLY A 206 1.15 -11.40 -8.18
CA GLY A 206 0.77 -11.17 -6.80
C GLY A 206 1.98 -11.05 -5.86
N GLY A 207 1.97 -11.81 -4.76
CA GLY A 207 2.94 -11.72 -3.69
C GLY A 207 2.49 -10.76 -2.59
N THR A 208 1.18 -10.65 -2.42
CA THR A 208 0.61 -10.01 -1.25
C THR A 208 0.96 -10.81 -0.01
N ALA A 209 1.62 -10.16 0.95
CA ALA A 209 2.11 -10.83 2.15
C ALA A 209 2.24 -9.87 3.34
N VAL A 210 2.29 -10.44 4.53
CA VAL A 210 2.60 -9.75 5.80
C VAL A 210 3.82 -10.38 6.43
N TYR A 211 4.77 -9.56 6.81
CA TYR A 211 6.00 -9.95 7.50
C TYR A 211 6.05 -9.33 8.89
N ASP A 212 6.62 -10.05 9.85
CA ASP A 212 6.93 -9.50 11.15
C ASP A 212 8.30 -8.78 11.14
N PHE A 213 8.62 -8.17 12.25
CA PHE A 213 9.85 -7.41 12.49
C PHE A 213 11.14 -8.26 12.52
N LYS A 214 11.03 -9.58 12.40
CA LYS A 214 12.15 -10.54 12.23
C LYS A 214 12.29 -10.99 10.78
N GLY A 215 11.34 -10.61 9.91
CA GLY A 215 11.26 -11.05 8.53
C GLY A 215 10.50 -12.36 8.33
N ASP A 216 9.86 -12.89 9.37
CA ASP A 216 9.04 -14.09 9.26
C ASP A 216 7.73 -13.77 8.53
N THR A 217 7.32 -14.68 7.64
CA THR A 217 6.06 -14.53 6.90
C THR A 217 4.88 -14.89 7.81
N LEU A 218 4.07 -13.90 8.16
CA LEU A 218 2.89 -14.11 9.01
C LEU A 218 1.66 -14.55 8.22
N ALA A 219 1.55 -14.15 6.95
CA ALA A 219 0.52 -14.55 5.99
C ALA A 219 0.97 -14.20 4.57
N ALA A 220 0.57 -14.99 3.59
CA ALA A 220 0.80 -14.74 2.17
C ALA A 220 -0.33 -15.36 1.34
N LEU A 221 -0.62 -14.77 0.18
CA LEU A 221 -1.48 -15.37 -0.83
C LEU A 221 -0.64 -16.13 -1.85
N GLU A 222 -1.24 -17.17 -2.40
CA GLU A 222 -0.65 -17.93 -3.49
C GLU A 222 -0.51 -17.09 -4.75
N ASP A 223 0.48 -17.43 -5.57
CA ASP A 223 0.74 -16.75 -6.82
C ASP A 223 -0.45 -16.91 -7.79
N ASN A 224 -0.78 -15.82 -8.47
CA ASN A 224 -1.86 -15.77 -9.48
C ASN A 224 -3.27 -16.09 -8.93
N GLN A 225 -3.46 -16.12 -7.62
CA GLN A 225 -4.76 -16.34 -7.01
C GLN A 225 -5.32 -15.04 -6.45
N SER A 226 -6.57 -14.71 -6.78
CA SER A 226 -7.31 -13.62 -6.16
C SER A 226 -7.72 -14.00 -4.75
N GLY A 227 -7.64 -13.05 -3.81
CA GLY A 227 -8.03 -13.30 -2.43
C GLY A 227 -7.80 -12.12 -1.50
N ILE A 228 -8.19 -12.30 -0.24
CA ILE A 228 -8.00 -11.33 0.83
C ILE A 228 -7.25 -12.00 1.98
N ILE A 229 -6.11 -11.46 2.38
CA ILE A 229 -5.46 -11.81 3.64
C ILE A 229 -6.15 -11.04 4.74
N ILE A 230 -6.58 -11.74 5.79
CA ILE A 230 -6.97 -11.13 7.06
C ILE A 230 -5.89 -11.47 8.07
N LYS A 231 -5.22 -10.44 8.60
CA LYS A 231 -4.15 -10.62 9.59
C LYS A 231 -4.23 -9.60 10.70
N ARG A 232 -4.32 -10.09 11.92
CA ARG A 232 -4.21 -9.28 13.13
C ARG A 232 -2.76 -9.12 13.51
N LEU A 233 -2.34 -7.88 13.73
CA LEU A 233 -1.05 -7.46 14.27
C LEU A 233 -1.21 -7.08 15.74
N GLU A 234 -0.19 -7.35 16.54
CA GLU A 234 -0.17 -7.04 17.96
C GLU A 234 0.97 -6.08 18.27
N LYS A 235 0.69 -5.04 19.07
CA LYS A 235 1.67 -4.00 19.39
C LYS A 235 2.73 -4.49 20.39
N SER A 236 2.31 -5.26 21.41
CA SER A 236 3.19 -5.70 22.49
C SER A 236 4.40 -6.51 22.01
N PRO A 237 4.25 -7.54 21.17
CA PRO A 237 5.40 -8.29 20.66
C PRO A 237 6.44 -7.42 19.91
N LEU A 238 5.98 -6.42 19.17
CA LEU A 238 6.86 -5.47 18.49
C LEU A 238 7.62 -4.60 19.50
N ASP A 239 6.91 -4.06 20.48
CA ASP A 239 7.50 -3.20 21.51
C ASP A 239 8.50 -3.97 22.37
N ASP A 240 8.19 -5.22 22.73
CA ASP A 240 9.07 -6.09 23.51
C ASP A 240 10.31 -6.47 22.70
N PHE A 241 10.18 -6.74 21.40
CA PHE A 241 11.32 -7.01 20.53
C PHE A 241 12.24 -5.79 20.40
N ARG A 242 11.68 -4.58 20.20
CA ARG A 242 12.46 -3.34 20.13
C ARG A 242 13.20 -3.03 21.42
N LYS A 243 12.62 -3.38 22.58
CA LYS A 243 13.31 -3.24 23.88
C LYS A 243 14.45 -4.25 24.04
N ALA A 244 14.23 -5.49 23.60
CA ALA A 244 15.24 -6.55 23.70
C ALA A 244 16.38 -6.40 22.68
N PHE A 245 16.09 -5.84 21.49
CA PHE A 245 17.04 -5.58 20.43
C PHE A 245 16.86 -4.17 19.88
N PRO A 246 17.39 -3.14 20.55
CA PRO A 246 17.15 -1.74 20.20
C PRO A 246 18.05 -1.21 19.07
N ALA A 247 18.25 -1.96 17.98
CA ALA A 247 19.14 -1.62 16.87
C ALA A 247 18.83 -0.26 16.20
N HIS A 248 17.62 0.26 16.39
CA HIS A 248 17.25 1.60 15.92
C HIS A 248 18.02 2.73 16.65
N LEU A 249 18.57 2.47 17.84
CA LEU A 249 19.37 3.45 18.58
C LEU A 249 20.78 3.61 18.01
N ASP A 250 21.27 2.61 17.26
CA ASP A 250 22.59 2.61 16.60
C ASP A 250 22.52 3.18 15.17
N ALA A 251 21.33 3.64 14.73
CA ALA A 251 21.14 4.11 13.38
C ALA A 251 21.82 5.48 13.15
N ASP A 252 22.37 5.64 11.95
CA ASP A 252 22.88 6.93 11.50
C ASP A 252 21.79 8.00 11.46
N GLN A 253 22.17 9.24 11.75
CA GLN A 253 21.30 10.40 11.61
C GLN A 253 21.49 11.01 10.23
N PHE A 254 20.36 11.34 9.57
CA PHE A 254 20.36 11.98 8.26
C PHE A 254 19.12 12.87 8.09
N GLN A 255 19.13 13.76 7.12
CA GLN A 255 18.01 14.59 6.75
C GLN A 255 17.63 14.33 5.30
N LEU A 256 16.32 14.12 5.07
CA LEU A 256 15.75 14.08 3.71
C LEU A 256 15.62 15.53 3.20
N LEU A 257 16.14 15.78 1.99
CA LEU A 257 16.09 17.08 1.31
C LEU A 257 14.93 17.12 0.31
#